data_342cbdba1fca7422e461fb96fb41c1e7
#
_entry.id   342cbdba1fca7422e461fb96fb41c1e7
#
_cell.length_a   1.000
_cell.length_b   1.000
_cell.length_c   1.000
_cell.angle_alpha   90.00
_cell.angle_beta   90.00
_cell.angle_gamma   90.00
#
_symmetry.space_group_name_H-M   'P 1'
#
loop_
_entity.id
_entity.type
_entity.pdbx_description
1 polymer ?
#
loop_
_entity_poly.entity_id
_entity_poly.type
_entity_poly.pdbx_seq_one_letter_code
_entity_poly.pdbx_strand_id
1 'polypeptide(L)'
;MIQIQGTPNKALWSATLGFFVGFAAVALFGPTAARFQQAMGLSPMAVGLLVAVPALSGSLLRIPFAAWVDTTGGRKPFLVLLLLSVLGMVGFTLVVYRLYPDGLTPGLYPVLLLLGVLCGCGIATFTVGISQVAYWFPRQRQGRALAIFAGVGNLAPGLFSILLPLALAGFGLAGSYLIWLVLLVLGTLLYAVLGKNAWYFQLLDQGLAPEAARTEARRRGQELFPAVSVVQSLRTSARVWRTWALVWVYFTTFGGFIALTAWLPTYWVGFYGMSPIKAGLLTALYSLLASVIRIGGGILSDTLREGGENTAILSLLIMLVGSIELTGAEQYELALPGVILMAAGMGICNAAVFKLVPQEVPQAVGGAAGWVGGLGAFGGFAIPPAMAFAVQDLGTRGYAIGFVTFTFLALSSLGMIWVLKYTPKTAEPRLSLAVAVGKDTGRD
;
A
#
# COMPACT_ATOMS: atom_id res chain seq x y z
N MET A 1 -15.25 28.86 -24.25
CA MET A 1 -16.16 27.90 -23.57
C MET A 1 -15.36 27.04 -22.62
N ILE A 2 -15.81 26.91 -21.37
CA ILE A 2 -15.17 26.05 -20.36
C ILE A 2 -15.43 24.60 -20.76
N GLN A 3 -14.39 23.84 -21.10
CA GLN A 3 -14.49 22.43 -21.45
C GLN A 3 -14.12 21.57 -20.23
N ILE A 4 -15.08 20.88 -19.68
CA ILE A 4 -14.91 19.94 -18.58
C ILE A 4 -15.12 18.52 -19.06
N GLN A 5 -14.20 17.62 -18.69
CA GLN A 5 -14.19 16.24 -19.13
C GLN A 5 -14.26 15.27 -17.95
N GLY A 6 -14.80 14.08 -18.22
CA GLY A 6 -14.83 12.98 -17.26
C GLY A 6 -16.08 12.97 -16.37
N THR A 7 -16.26 11.84 -15.73
CA THR A 7 -17.31 11.58 -14.74
C THR A 7 -16.72 10.86 -13.54
N PRO A 8 -17.35 10.92 -12.35
CA PRO A 8 -16.85 10.23 -11.17
C PRO A 8 -16.57 8.73 -11.40
N ASN A 9 -17.47 8.02 -12.09
CA ASN A 9 -17.28 6.59 -12.35
C ASN A 9 -16.13 6.30 -13.32
N LYS A 10 -15.94 7.11 -14.37
CA LYS A 10 -14.78 6.96 -15.29
C LYS A 10 -13.46 7.24 -14.54
N ALA A 11 -13.46 8.24 -13.68
CA ALA A 11 -12.29 8.56 -12.85
C ALA A 11 -11.97 7.46 -11.83
N LEU A 12 -13.00 6.90 -11.18
CA LEU A 12 -12.84 5.75 -10.27
C LEU A 12 -12.19 4.57 -10.98
N TRP A 13 -12.78 4.09 -12.08
CA TRP A 13 -12.28 2.90 -12.76
C TRP A 13 -10.92 3.10 -13.42
N SER A 14 -10.64 4.28 -13.98
CA SER A 14 -9.32 4.57 -14.53
C SER A 14 -8.24 4.58 -13.45
N ALA A 15 -8.50 5.21 -12.29
CA ALA A 15 -7.59 5.21 -11.16
C ALA A 15 -7.41 3.79 -10.58
N THR A 16 -8.49 3.01 -10.48
CA THR A 16 -8.46 1.63 -9.98
C THR A 16 -7.59 0.74 -10.87
N LEU A 17 -7.78 0.80 -12.20
CA LEU A 17 -6.97 0.04 -13.15
C LEU A 17 -5.51 0.48 -13.17
N GLY A 18 -5.24 1.80 -13.12
CA GLY A 18 -3.89 2.33 -13.02
C GLY A 18 -3.18 1.87 -11.74
N PHE A 19 -3.87 1.92 -10.60
CA PHE A 19 -3.34 1.38 -9.35
C PHE A 19 -3.14 -0.13 -9.41
N PHE A 20 -4.10 -0.88 -9.94
CA PHE A 20 -4.01 -2.33 -10.09
C PHE A 20 -2.72 -2.73 -10.82
N VAL A 21 -2.45 -2.18 -12.01
CA VAL A 21 -1.24 -2.54 -12.77
C VAL A 21 0.05 -2.08 -12.10
N GLY A 22 0.03 -0.92 -11.43
CA GLY A 22 1.19 -0.41 -10.68
C GLY A 22 1.47 -1.20 -9.40
N PHE A 23 0.42 -1.62 -8.68
CA PHE A 23 0.54 -2.36 -7.42
C PHE A 23 0.99 -3.81 -7.61
N ALA A 24 0.82 -4.37 -8.82
CA ALA A 24 1.35 -5.67 -9.19
C ALA A 24 2.87 -5.81 -8.92
N ALA A 25 3.61 -4.70 -8.92
CA ALA A 25 5.06 -4.67 -8.64
C ALA A 25 5.45 -5.25 -7.26
N VAL A 26 4.51 -5.37 -6.31
CA VAL A 26 4.74 -6.11 -5.04
C VAL A 26 5.14 -7.56 -5.30
N ALA A 27 4.59 -8.20 -6.34
CA ALA A 27 4.90 -9.58 -6.71
C ALA A 27 6.03 -9.71 -7.75
N LEU A 28 6.80 -8.64 -8.00
CA LEU A 28 7.77 -8.58 -9.11
C LEU A 28 8.86 -9.65 -9.01
N PHE A 29 9.48 -9.80 -7.84
CA PHE A 29 10.62 -10.69 -7.65
C PHE A 29 10.28 -11.98 -6.91
N GLY A 30 9.31 -11.96 -5.99
CA GLY A 30 8.99 -13.11 -5.14
C GLY A 30 8.83 -14.43 -5.90
N PRO A 31 7.93 -14.51 -6.89
CA PRO A 31 7.71 -15.74 -7.66
C PRO A 31 8.91 -16.22 -8.52
N THR A 32 9.87 -15.34 -8.77
CA THR A 32 11.05 -15.62 -9.62
C THR A 32 12.36 -15.55 -8.85
N ALA A 33 12.31 -15.30 -7.54
CA ALA A 33 13.48 -15.10 -6.68
C ALA A 33 14.50 -16.23 -6.78
N ALA A 34 14.05 -17.50 -6.80
CA ALA A 34 14.92 -18.67 -6.94
C ALA A 34 15.71 -18.66 -8.27
N ARG A 35 15.16 -18.11 -9.36
CA ARG A 35 15.86 -18.00 -10.64
C ARG A 35 17.00 -16.99 -10.58
N PHE A 36 16.79 -15.84 -9.94
CA PHE A 36 17.82 -14.85 -9.72
C PHE A 36 18.89 -15.36 -8.73
N GLN A 37 18.47 -16.05 -7.67
CA GLN A 37 19.39 -16.65 -6.72
C GLN A 37 20.34 -17.62 -7.37
N GLN A 38 19.80 -18.53 -8.21
CA GLN A 38 20.61 -19.52 -8.92
C GLN A 38 21.55 -18.89 -9.95
N ALA A 39 21.01 -17.98 -10.81
CA ALA A 39 21.78 -17.35 -11.86
C ALA A 39 22.92 -16.45 -11.35
N MET A 40 22.72 -15.79 -10.21
CA MET A 40 23.66 -14.79 -9.69
C MET A 40 24.39 -15.25 -8.41
N GLY A 41 24.11 -16.43 -7.88
CA GLY A 41 24.71 -16.90 -6.62
C GLY A 41 24.37 -16.02 -5.41
N LEU A 42 23.14 -15.49 -5.34
CA LEU A 42 22.76 -14.54 -4.29
C LEU A 42 22.63 -15.21 -2.93
N SER A 43 23.11 -14.50 -1.89
CA SER A 43 22.87 -14.89 -0.50
C SER A 43 21.38 -14.74 -0.15
N PRO A 44 20.89 -15.45 0.90
CA PRO A 44 19.51 -15.27 1.38
C PRO A 44 19.16 -13.81 1.69
N MET A 45 20.08 -13.05 2.30
CA MET A 45 19.90 -11.63 2.57
C MET A 45 19.72 -10.80 1.28
N ALA A 46 20.52 -11.08 0.24
CA ALA A 46 20.41 -10.42 -1.04
C ALA A 46 19.05 -10.75 -1.73
N VAL A 47 18.57 -12.00 -1.64
CA VAL A 47 17.24 -12.38 -2.09
C VAL A 47 16.17 -11.62 -1.32
N GLY A 48 16.26 -11.54 0.00
CA GLY A 48 15.32 -10.80 0.84
C GLY A 48 15.23 -9.32 0.46
N LEU A 49 16.38 -8.68 0.21
CA LEU A 49 16.41 -7.28 -0.24
C LEU A 49 15.85 -7.12 -1.67
N LEU A 50 16.15 -8.06 -2.57
CA LEU A 50 15.64 -8.02 -3.94
C LEU A 50 14.11 -8.08 -3.98
N VAL A 51 13.49 -8.99 -3.23
CA VAL A 51 12.03 -9.11 -3.21
C VAL A 51 11.35 -7.93 -2.54
N ALA A 52 12.03 -7.28 -1.60
CA ALA A 52 11.51 -6.15 -0.84
C ALA A 52 11.64 -4.80 -1.57
N VAL A 53 12.61 -4.66 -2.47
CA VAL A 53 13.01 -3.36 -3.03
C VAL A 53 11.89 -2.57 -3.73
N PRO A 54 10.90 -3.17 -4.42
CA PRO A 54 9.80 -2.40 -4.98
C PRO A 54 8.95 -1.68 -3.91
N ALA A 55 8.86 -2.24 -2.71
CA ALA A 55 8.12 -1.62 -1.62
C ALA A 55 8.82 -0.38 -1.03
N LEU A 56 10.12 -0.19 -1.28
CA LEU A 56 10.88 0.99 -0.85
C LEU A 56 10.31 2.27 -1.46
N SER A 57 10.31 2.37 -2.77
CA SER A 57 9.72 3.51 -3.48
C SER A 57 8.20 3.53 -3.32
N GLY A 58 7.58 2.36 -3.35
CA GLY A 58 6.15 2.17 -3.16
C GLY A 58 5.60 2.70 -1.85
N SER A 59 6.42 2.76 -0.80
CA SER A 59 6.05 3.35 0.50
C SER A 59 6.45 4.82 0.61
N LEU A 60 7.71 5.13 0.37
CA LEU A 60 8.24 6.48 0.64
C LEU A 60 7.65 7.54 -0.28
N LEU A 61 7.41 7.23 -1.56
CA LEU A 61 6.83 8.17 -2.52
C LEU A 61 5.35 8.47 -2.25
N ARG A 62 4.67 7.70 -1.42
CA ARG A 62 3.27 7.99 -1.03
C ARG A 62 3.11 9.37 -0.41
N ILE A 63 4.07 9.81 0.40
CA ILE A 63 3.98 11.07 1.14
C ILE A 63 4.09 12.28 0.19
N PRO A 64 5.18 12.48 -0.59
CA PRO A 64 5.30 13.64 -1.46
C PRO A 64 4.30 13.62 -2.62
N PHE A 65 3.95 12.46 -3.16
CA PHE A 65 3.02 12.38 -4.27
C PHE A 65 1.56 12.59 -3.85
N ALA A 66 1.15 12.18 -2.63
CA ALA A 66 -0.15 12.55 -2.07
C ALA A 66 -0.27 14.07 -1.89
N ALA A 67 0.78 14.71 -1.38
CA ALA A 67 0.82 16.17 -1.26
C ALA A 67 0.74 16.88 -2.63
N TRP A 68 1.35 16.31 -3.66
CA TRP A 68 1.30 16.85 -5.01
C TRP A 68 -0.11 16.84 -5.62
N VAL A 69 -0.96 15.88 -5.26
CA VAL A 69 -2.36 15.84 -5.70
C VAL A 69 -3.12 17.11 -5.36
N ASP A 70 -2.88 17.68 -4.18
CA ASP A 70 -3.60 18.86 -3.70
C ASP A 70 -3.24 20.14 -4.48
N THR A 71 -2.14 20.14 -5.21
CA THR A 71 -1.70 21.29 -6.02
C THR A 71 -2.11 21.19 -7.48
N THR A 72 -1.99 20.01 -8.10
CA THR A 72 -2.20 19.85 -9.55
C THR A 72 -3.33 18.88 -9.91
N GLY A 73 -4.02 18.35 -8.91
CA GLY A 73 -4.91 17.19 -9.08
C GLY A 73 -4.15 15.88 -9.23
N GLY A 74 -4.87 14.77 -9.22
CA GLY A 74 -4.27 13.44 -9.17
C GLY A 74 -3.64 12.96 -10.48
N ARG A 75 -4.03 13.48 -11.64
CA ARG A 75 -3.63 12.94 -12.95
C ARG A 75 -2.13 13.00 -13.19
N LYS A 76 -1.50 14.16 -12.95
CA LYS A 76 -0.04 14.35 -13.18
C LYS A 76 0.79 13.45 -12.28
N PRO A 77 0.66 13.48 -10.93
CA PRO A 77 1.45 12.63 -10.05
C PRO A 77 1.22 11.14 -10.29
N PHE A 78 0.00 10.73 -10.62
CA PHE A 78 -0.31 9.33 -10.94
C PHE A 78 0.44 8.86 -12.19
N LEU A 79 0.39 9.65 -13.27
CA LEU A 79 1.10 9.33 -14.53
C LEU A 79 2.61 9.30 -14.33
N VAL A 80 3.19 10.22 -13.57
CA VAL A 80 4.64 10.22 -13.29
C VAL A 80 5.03 8.90 -12.60
N LEU A 81 4.29 8.47 -11.60
CA LEU A 81 4.57 7.19 -10.90
C LEU A 81 4.45 5.98 -11.83
N LEU A 82 3.42 5.92 -12.68
CA LEU A 82 3.28 4.83 -13.65
C LEU A 82 4.39 4.87 -14.72
N LEU A 83 4.76 6.04 -15.23
CA LEU A 83 5.84 6.17 -16.21
C LEU A 83 7.20 5.77 -15.64
N LEU A 84 7.49 6.13 -14.39
CA LEU A 84 8.69 5.65 -13.69
C LEU A 84 8.67 4.12 -13.54
N SER A 85 7.50 3.55 -13.22
CA SER A 85 7.34 2.09 -13.14
C SER A 85 7.52 1.42 -14.50
N VAL A 86 6.99 1.99 -15.58
CA VAL A 86 7.22 1.52 -16.96
C VAL A 86 8.70 1.59 -17.31
N LEU A 87 9.39 2.70 -17.00
CA LEU A 87 10.82 2.86 -17.25
C LEU A 87 11.64 1.78 -16.54
N GLY A 88 11.32 1.54 -15.25
CA GLY A 88 11.94 0.47 -14.47
C GLY A 88 11.70 -0.90 -15.12
N MET A 89 10.46 -1.18 -15.52
CA MET A 89 10.09 -2.47 -16.10
C MET A 89 10.70 -2.68 -17.49
N VAL A 90 10.86 -1.63 -18.32
CA VAL A 90 11.58 -1.68 -19.59
C VAL A 90 13.04 -2.08 -19.35
N GLY A 91 13.73 -1.33 -18.46
CA GLY A 91 15.12 -1.64 -18.13
C GLY A 91 15.29 -3.05 -17.58
N PHE A 92 14.41 -3.46 -16.64
CA PHE A 92 14.41 -4.79 -16.05
C PHE A 92 14.19 -5.91 -17.11
N THR A 93 13.19 -5.74 -17.95
CA THR A 93 12.90 -6.71 -19.04
C THR A 93 14.07 -6.82 -20.01
N LEU A 94 14.70 -5.69 -20.37
CA LEU A 94 15.87 -5.68 -21.25
C LEU A 94 17.07 -6.41 -20.63
N VAL A 95 17.36 -6.18 -19.34
CA VAL A 95 18.43 -6.86 -18.61
C VAL A 95 18.19 -8.38 -18.62
N VAL A 96 16.98 -8.80 -18.26
CA VAL A 96 16.63 -10.22 -18.23
C VAL A 96 16.68 -10.82 -19.64
N TYR A 97 16.12 -10.16 -20.65
CA TYR A 97 16.09 -10.65 -22.03
C TYR A 97 17.49 -10.85 -22.63
N ARG A 98 18.44 -9.95 -22.31
CA ARG A 98 19.78 -9.96 -22.90
C ARG A 98 20.77 -10.84 -22.13
N LEU A 99 20.58 -10.98 -20.81
CA LEU A 99 21.62 -11.51 -19.93
C LEU A 99 21.22 -12.80 -19.19
N TYR A 100 19.94 -13.15 -19.13
CA TYR A 100 19.52 -14.40 -18.48
C TYR A 100 19.67 -15.61 -19.45
N PRO A 101 20.17 -16.77 -18.97
CA PRO A 101 20.63 -17.04 -17.60
C PRO A 101 22.11 -16.70 -17.36
N ASP A 102 23.00 -16.83 -18.35
CA ASP A 102 24.45 -16.94 -18.17
C ASP A 102 25.15 -15.57 -18.00
N GLY A 103 24.54 -14.50 -18.48
CA GLY A 103 25.06 -13.14 -18.36
C GLY A 103 24.67 -12.40 -17.08
N LEU A 104 23.78 -12.98 -16.25
CA LEU A 104 23.40 -12.37 -14.96
C LEU A 104 24.48 -12.67 -13.90
N THR A 105 25.40 -11.72 -13.76
CA THR A 105 26.49 -11.80 -12.75
C THR A 105 26.11 -11.07 -11.48
N PRO A 106 26.76 -11.40 -10.32
CA PRO A 106 26.55 -10.67 -9.06
C PRO A 106 26.80 -9.15 -9.17
N GLY A 107 27.67 -8.70 -10.09
CA GLY A 107 27.92 -7.29 -10.36
C GLY A 107 26.71 -6.50 -10.88
N LEU A 108 25.70 -7.17 -11.44
CA LEU A 108 24.46 -6.55 -11.91
C LEU A 108 23.41 -6.41 -10.80
N TYR A 109 23.65 -6.95 -9.61
CA TYR A 109 22.71 -6.88 -8.50
C TYR A 109 22.28 -5.45 -8.14
N PRO A 110 23.16 -4.44 -8.04
CA PRO A 110 22.74 -3.05 -7.80
C PRO A 110 21.85 -2.49 -8.90
N VAL A 111 22.05 -2.89 -10.16
CA VAL A 111 21.21 -2.49 -11.29
C VAL A 111 19.80 -3.06 -11.13
N LEU A 112 19.67 -4.35 -10.77
CA LEU A 112 18.36 -4.96 -10.50
C LEU A 112 17.64 -4.29 -9.34
N LEU A 113 18.35 -3.91 -8.28
CA LEU A 113 17.77 -3.14 -7.17
C LEU A 113 17.26 -1.78 -7.63
N LEU A 114 18.05 -1.03 -8.40
CA LEU A 114 17.62 0.27 -8.94
C LEU A 114 16.39 0.16 -9.82
N LEU A 115 16.39 -0.83 -10.73
CA LEU A 115 15.23 -1.11 -11.59
C LEU A 115 14.01 -1.55 -10.77
N GLY A 116 14.22 -2.34 -9.70
CA GLY A 116 13.18 -2.71 -8.74
C GLY A 116 12.58 -1.50 -8.02
N VAL A 117 13.42 -0.53 -7.59
CA VAL A 117 12.95 0.75 -7.04
C VAL A 117 12.07 1.49 -8.04
N LEU A 118 12.49 1.58 -9.31
CA LEU A 118 11.69 2.23 -10.35
C LEU A 118 10.37 1.50 -10.61
N CYS A 119 10.39 0.16 -10.71
CA CYS A 119 9.16 -0.65 -10.83
C CYS A 119 8.22 -0.40 -9.67
N GLY A 120 8.74 -0.26 -8.45
CA GLY A 120 7.98 -0.01 -7.23
C GLY A 120 7.28 1.35 -7.18
N CYS A 121 7.65 2.33 -8.02
CA CYS A 121 6.95 3.62 -8.08
C CYS A 121 5.46 3.45 -8.36
N GLY A 122 5.06 2.44 -9.12
CA GLY A 122 3.66 2.10 -9.39
C GLY A 122 2.86 1.77 -8.13
N ILE A 123 3.49 1.22 -7.09
CA ILE A 123 2.86 0.91 -5.80
C ILE A 123 2.38 2.19 -5.08
N ALA A 124 3.11 3.31 -5.25
CA ALA A 124 2.77 4.58 -4.62
C ALA A 124 1.52 5.25 -5.21
N THR A 125 1.03 4.81 -6.37
CA THR A 125 -0.23 5.31 -6.97
C THR A 125 -1.44 5.12 -6.07
N PHE A 126 -1.36 4.26 -5.05
CA PHE A 126 -2.41 4.06 -4.05
C PHE A 126 -2.87 5.38 -3.40
N THR A 127 -1.95 6.13 -2.81
CA THR A 127 -2.31 7.36 -2.08
C THR A 127 -2.75 8.48 -3.01
N VAL A 128 -2.14 8.56 -4.20
CA VAL A 128 -2.56 9.49 -5.26
C VAL A 128 -3.99 9.19 -5.71
N GLY A 129 -4.31 7.91 -5.95
CA GLY A 129 -5.64 7.48 -6.36
C GLY A 129 -6.70 7.65 -5.28
N ILE A 130 -6.37 7.40 -4.00
CA ILE A 130 -7.27 7.70 -2.86
C ILE A 130 -7.69 9.17 -2.90
N SER A 131 -6.74 10.09 -2.99
CA SER A 131 -7.02 11.53 -3.03
C SER A 131 -7.77 11.92 -4.30
N GLN A 132 -7.35 11.41 -5.46
CA GLN A 132 -8.00 11.69 -6.74
C GLN A 132 -9.47 11.24 -6.75
N VAL A 133 -9.76 10.01 -6.31
CA VAL A 133 -11.13 9.47 -6.23
C VAL A 133 -11.95 10.26 -5.22
N ALA A 134 -11.37 10.60 -4.06
CA ALA A 134 -12.05 11.39 -3.05
C ALA A 134 -12.54 12.75 -3.58
N TYR A 135 -11.79 13.43 -4.43
CA TYR A 135 -12.20 14.71 -5.03
C TYR A 135 -13.36 14.59 -6.04
N TRP A 136 -13.59 13.39 -6.62
CA TRP A 136 -14.64 13.16 -7.58
C TRP A 136 -16.00 12.83 -6.96
N PHE A 137 -16.02 12.31 -5.72
CA PHE A 137 -17.23 11.80 -5.09
C PHE A 137 -17.69 12.66 -3.92
N PRO A 138 -19.02 12.91 -3.80
CA PRO A 138 -19.59 13.56 -2.62
C PRO A 138 -19.39 12.68 -1.38
N ARG A 139 -19.32 13.29 -0.20
CA ARG A 139 -19.01 12.62 1.08
C ARG A 139 -19.83 11.36 1.33
N GLN A 140 -21.10 11.38 1.01
CA GLN A 140 -22.01 10.23 1.21
C GLN A 140 -21.66 9.00 0.37
N ARG A 141 -21.02 9.17 -0.81
CA ARG A 141 -20.65 8.09 -1.74
C ARG A 141 -19.15 7.80 -1.75
N GLN A 142 -18.38 8.60 -1.06
CA GLN A 142 -16.91 8.56 -1.06
C GLN A 142 -16.39 7.25 -0.46
N GLY A 143 -16.96 6.79 0.67
CA GLY A 143 -16.57 5.53 1.31
C GLY A 143 -16.68 4.34 0.37
N ARG A 144 -17.81 4.21 -0.35
CA ARG A 144 -18.02 3.15 -1.34
C ARG A 144 -17.01 3.23 -2.50
N ALA A 145 -16.78 4.43 -3.03
CA ALA A 145 -15.83 4.62 -4.13
C ALA A 145 -14.40 4.27 -3.72
N LEU A 146 -13.96 4.71 -2.55
CA LEU A 146 -12.64 4.39 -2.01
C LEU A 146 -12.48 2.90 -1.67
N ALA A 147 -13.55 2.24 -1.20
CA ALA A 147 -13.54 0.79 -0.98
C ALA A 147 -13.38 0.00 -2.28
N ILE A 148 -14.05 0.41 -3.37
CA ILE A 148 -13.87 -0.19 -4.70
C ILE A 148 -12.45 0.04 -5.21
N PHE A 149 -11.96 1.28 -5.16
CA PHE A 149 -10.59 1.61 -5.57
C PHE A 149 -9.54 0.77 -4.84
N ALA A 150 -9.57 0.79 -3.51
CA ALA A 150 -8.60 0.08 -2.70
C ALA A 150 -8.79 -1.45 -2.79
N GLY A 151 -10.03 -1.95 -2.75
CA GLY A 151 -10.33 -3.37 -2.77
C GLY A 151 -9.88 -4.03 -4.08
N VAL A 152 -10.35 -3.50 -5.22
CA VAL A 152 -10.00 -4.07 -6.53
C VAL A 152 -8.51 -3.89 -6.84
N GLY A 153 -7.94 -2.71 -6.54
CA GLY A 153 -6.51 -2.49 -6.77
C GLY A 153 -5.60 -3.42 -5.95
N ASN A 154 -5.97 -3.71 -4.71
CA ASN A 154 -5.20 -4.60 -3.84
C ASN A 154 -5.24 -6.09 -4.26
N LEU A 155 -6.11 -6.48 -5.19
CA LEU A 155 -6.11 -7.86 -5.73
C LEU A 155 -4.89 -8.13 -6.64
N ALA A 156 -4.28 -7.09 -7.21
CA ALA A 156 -3.22 -7.24 -8.21
C ALA A 156 -2.03 -8.10 -7.74
N PRO A 157 -1.38 -7.86 -6.59
CA PRO A 157 -0.24 -8.67 -6.17
C PRO A 157 -0.59 -10.16 -6.03
N GLY A 158 -1.77 -10.48 -5.49
CA GLY A 158 -2.25 -11.85 -5.39
C GLY A 158 -2.44 -12.51 -6.75
N LEU A 159 -3.08 -11.82 -7.70
CA LEU A 159 -3.27 -12.32 -9.05
C LEU A 159 -1.94 -12.49 -9.79
N PHE A 160 -1.01 -11.54 -9.67
CA PHE A 160 0.31 -11.65 -10.29
C PHE A 160 1.19 -12.72 -9.64
N SER A 161 0.95 -13.09 -8.40
CA SER A 161 1.61 -14.25 -7.77
C SER A 161 1.22 -15.59 -8.43
N ILE A 162 0.07 -15.65 -9.12
CA ILE A 162 -0.34 -16.79 -9.93
C ILE A 162 0.11 -16.62 -11.38
N LEU A 163 -0.17 -15.45 -11.96
CA LEU A 163 0.06 -15.22 -13.40
C LEU A 163 1.54 -15.29 -13.76
N LEU A 164 2.43 -14.80 -12.91
CA LEU A 164 3.86 -14.79 -13.19
C LEU A 164 4.47 -16.22 -13.24
N PRO A 165 4.22 -17.14 -12.29
CA PRO A 165 4.66 -18.53 -12.42
C PRO A 165 4.06 -19.27 -13.60
N LEU A 166 2.79 -19.01 -13.96
CA LEU A 166 2.18 -19.60 -15.15
C LEU A 166 2.84 -19.09 -16.45
N ALA A 167 3.06 -17.78 -16.53
CA ALA A 167 3.78 -17.20 -17.66
C ALA A 167 5.23 -17.73 -17.73
N LEU A 168 5.88 -17.90 -16.58
CA LEU A 168 7.23 -18.47 -16.49
C LEU A 168 7.31 -19.90 -17.03
N ALA A 169 6.30 -20.72 -16.77
CA ALA A 169 6.22 -22.08 -17.32
C ALA A 169 6.01 -22.11 -18.83
N GLY A 170 5.24 -21.17 -19.39
CA GLY A 170 4.93 -21.14 -20.84
C GLY A 170 5.92 -20.34 -21.69
N PHE A 171 6.47 -19.25 -21.16
CA PHE A 171 7.24 -18.27 -21.95
C PHE A 171 8.65 -18.01 -21.39
N GLY A 172 9.05 -18.73 -20.35
CA GLY A 172 10.32 -18.49 -19.67
C GLY A 172 10.38 -17.13 -18.94
N LEU A 173 11.55 -16.82 -18.35
CA LEU A 173 11.70 -15.63 -17.52
C LEU A 173 11.55 -14.32 -18.31
N ALA A 174 12.23 -14.22 -19.44
CA ALA A 174 12.19 -13.02 -20.29
C ALA A 174 10.80 -12.77 -20.88
N GLY A 175 10.14 -13.82 -21.39
CA GLY A 175 8.78 -13.72 -21.93
C GLY A 175 7.76 -13.32 -20.88
N SER A 176 7.89 -13.82 -19.65
CA SER A 176 7.00 -13.47 -18.54
C SER A 176 7.06 -11.98 -18.20
N TYR A 177 8.26 -11.42 -18.10
CA TYR A 177 8.44 -10.00 -17.82
C TYR A 177 8.06 -9.12 -19.01
N LEU A 178 8.22 -9.60 -20.24
CA LEU A 178 7.71 -8.89 -21.43
C LEU A 178 6.17 -8.79 -21.40
N ILE A 179 5.48 -9.87 -21.07
CA ILE A 179 4.01 -9.87 -20.92
C ILE A 179 3.60 -8.88 -19.83
N TRP A 180 4.30 -8.88 -18.70
CA TRP A 180 4.01 -7.91 -17.63
C TRP A 180 4.25 -6.48 -18.07
N LEU A 181 5.38 -6.19 -18.75
CA LEU A 181 5.65 -4.87 -19.31
C LEU A 181 4.52 -4.41 -20.23
N VAL A 182 4.04 -5.28 -21.13
CA VAL A 182 2.92 -4.97 -22.03
C VAL A 182 1.66 -4.62 -21.22
N LEU A 183 1.31 -5.39 -20.20
CA LEU A 183 0.15 -5.10 -19.33
C LEU A 183 0.30 -3.78 -18.59
N LEU A 184 1.49 -3.47 -18.07
CA LEU A 184 1.77 -2.20 -17.38
C LEU A 184 1.67 -1.01 -18.34
N VAL A 185 2.22 -1.13 -19.55
CA VAL A 185 2.14 -0.10 -20.61
C VAL A 185 0.67 0.12 -21.01
N LEU A 186 -0.07 -0.94 -21.29
CA LEU A 186 -1.50 -0.85 -21.65
C LEU A 186 -2.31 -0.20 -20.53
N GLY A 187 -2.10 -0.59 -19.28
CA GLY A 187 -2.76 0.03 -18.12
C GLY A 187 -2.39 1.51 -17.95
N THR A 188 -1.12 1.86 -18.19
CA THR A 188 -0.64 3.25 -18.16
C THR A 188 -1.28 4.09 -19.27
N LEU A 189 -1.33 3.59 -20.50
CA LEU A 189 -1.98 4.26 -21.62
C LEU A 189 -3.48 4.43 -21.38
N LEU A 190 -4.14 3.40 -20.87
CA LEU A 190 -5.57 3.47 -20.52
C LEU A 190 -5.81 4.55 -19.47
N TYR A 191 -4.97 4.63 -18.43
CA TYR A 191 -5.05 5.70 -17.44
C TYR A 191 -4.74 7.08 -18.07
N ALA A 192 -3.75 7.18 -18.95
CA ALA A 192 -3.41 8.44 -19.62
C ALA A 192 -4.57 9.02 -20.44
N VAL A 193 -5.37 8.14 -21.09
CA VAL A 193 -6.54 8.54 -21.88
C VAL A 193 -7.75 8.84 -20.99
N LEU A 194 -8.07 7.93 -20.07
CA LEU A 194 -9.30 7.95 -19.28
C LEU A 194 -9.17 8.73 -17.96
N GLY A 195 -7.97 8.79 -17.38
CA GLY A 195 -7.71 9.49 -16.13
C GLY A 195 -7.84 11.00 -16.28
N LYS A 196 -8.75 11.60 -15.53
CA LYS A 196 -9.02 13.04 -15.53
C LYS A 196 -8.95 13.58 -14.10
N ASN A 197 -8.53 14.84 -13.97
CA ASN A 197 -8.62 15.56 -12.72
C ASN A 197 -10.08 15.84 -12.36
N ALA A 198 -10.39 15.99 -11.07
CA ALA A 198 -11.69 16.48 -10.61
C ALA A 198 -11.94 17.91 -11.15
N TRP A 199 -13.20 18.28 -11.20
CA TRP A 199 -13.66 19.51 -11.89
C TRP A 199 -12.95 20.77 -11.42
N TYR A 200 -12.71 20.92 -10.13
CA TYR A 200 -11.98 22.06 -9.57
C TYR A 200 -10.62 22.27 -10.22
N PHE A 201 -9.81 21.22 -10.34
CA PHE A 201 -8.47 21.31 -10.94
C PHE A 201 -8.54 21.58 -12.45
N GLN A 202 -9.53 21.03 -13.16
CA GLN A 202 -9.72 21.32 -14.58
C GLN A 202 -10.10 22.79 -14.82
N LEU A 203 -10.87 23.38 -13.92
CA LEU A 203 -11.23 24.79 -13.98
C LEU A 203 -10.06 25.71 -13.69
N LEU A 204 -9.22 25.35 -12.72
CA LEU A 204 -7.97 26.07 -12.46
C LEU A 204 -7.01 26.02 -13.66
N ASP A 205 -6.86 24.84 -14.29
CA ASP A 205 -6.01 24.66 -15.47
C ASP A 205 -6.49 25.52 -16.67
N GLN A 206 -7.78 25.91 -16.69
CA GLN A 206 -8.38 26.81 -17.68
C GLN A 206 -8.34 28.30 -17.27
N GLY A 207 -7.64 28.62 -16.17
CA GLY A 207 -7.39 30.00 -15.74
C GLY A 207 -8.48 30.63 -14.88
N LEU A 208 -9.45 29.86 -14.37
CA LEU A 208 -10.43 30.40 -13.42
C LEU A 208 -9.76 30.69 -12.06
N ALA A 209 -10.16 31.80 -11.45
CA ALA A 209 -9.75 32.11 -10.09
C ALA A 209 -10.24 31.00 -9.10
N PRO A 210 -9.47 30.68 -8.05
CA PRO A 210 -9.77 29.55 -7.15
C PRO A 210 -11.20 29.55 -6.58
N GLU A 211 -11.71 30.72 -6.19
CA GLU A 211 -13.09 30.81 -5.64
C GLU A 211 -14.17 30.59 -6.71
N ALA A 212 -13.97 31.09 -7.92
CA ALA A 212 -14.87 30.87 -9.04
C ALA A 212 -14.87 29.39 -9.45
N ALA A 213 -13.67 28.76 -9.52
CA ALA A 213 -13.49 27.35 -9.80
C ALA A 213 -14.17 26.48 -8.72
N ARG A 214 -14.04 26.85 -7.43
CA ARG A 214 -14.71 26.16 -6.32
C ARG A 214 -16.23 26.25 -6.40
N THR A 215 -16.76 27.42 -6.71
CA THR A 215 -18.20 27.64 -6.84
C THR A 215 -18.77 26.83 -7.99
N GLU A 216 -18.12 26.84 -9.14
CA GLU A 216 -18.58 26.09 -10.32
C GLU A 216 -18.46 24.57 -10.13
N ALA A 217 -17.37 24.10 -9.49
CA ALA A 217 -17.20 22.69 -9.16
C ALA A 217 -18.23 22.19 -8.14
N ARG A 218 -18.63 23.03 -7.15
CA ARG A 218 -19.71 22.74 -6.20
C ARG A 218 -21.06 22.57 -6.92
N ARG A 219 -21.38 23.42 -7.89
CA ARG A 219 -22.61 23.31 -8.70
C ARG A 219 -22.70 21.97 -9.42
N ARG A 220 -21.56 21.33 -9.71
CA ARG A 220 -21.46 20.01 -10.34
C ARG A 220 -21.46 18.85 -9.35
N GLY A 221 -21.48 19.14 -8.03
CA GLY A 221 -21.53 18.13 -6.97
C GLY A 221 -20.17 17.76 -6.38
N GLN A 222 -19.09 18.53 -6.65
CA GLN A 222 -17.82 18.35 -5.95
C GLN A 222 -17.89 19.01 -4.56
N GLU A 223 -17.68 18.21 -3.52
CA GLU A 223 -17.78 18.67 -2.11
C GLU A 223 -16.40 18.80 -1.45
N LEU A 224 -15.41 18.03 -1.91
CA LEU A 224 -14.06 18.04 -1.35
C LEU A 224 -13.15 18.94 -2.20
N PHE A 225 -12.38 19.79 -1.53
CA PHE A 225 -11.41 20.69 -2.14
C PHE A 225 -10.09 20.61 -1.38
N PRO A 226 -8.94 20.94 -2.01
CA PRO A 226 -7.65 20.94 -1.34
C PRO A 226 -7.66 21.84 -0.09
N ALA A 227 -7.04 21.37 0.98
CA ALA A 227 -6.78 22.18 2.16
C ALA A 227 -5.69 23.23 1.85
N VAL A 228 -5.73 24.36 2.59
CA VAL A 228 -4.84 25.50 2.35
C VAL A 228 -3.35 25.15 2.56
N SER A 229 -3.03 24.09 3.33
CA SER A 229 -1.64 23.62 3.53
C SER A 229 -1.56 22.16 3.96
N VAL A 230 -1.22 21.29 3.01
CA VAL A 230 -0.91 19.86 3.27
C VAL A 230 0.33 19.71 4.14
N VAL A 231 1.35 20.55 3.91
CA VAL A 231 2.59 20.55 4.71
C VAL A 231 2.30 20.85 6.17
N GLN A 232 1.39 21.76 6.45
CA GLN A 232 0.97 22.07 7.81
C GLN A 232 0.24 20.88 8.45
N SER A 233 -0.64 20.19 7.74
CA SER A 233 -1.33 18.99 8.22
C SER A 233 -0.34 17.86 8.53
N LEU A 234 0.63 17.61 7.64
CA LEU A 234 1.71 16.64 7.87
C LEU A 234 2.55 17.03 9.10
N ARG A 235 2.94 18.31 9.23
CA ARG A 235 3.74 18.79 10.35
C ARG A 235 2.96 18.71 11.69
N THR A 236 1.68 19.03 11.68
CA THR A 236 0.82 18.97 12.87
C THR A 236 0.66 17.52 13.33
N SER A 237 0.30 16.60 12.41
CA SER A 237 0.13 15.19 12.74
C SER A 237 1.43 14.51 13.18
N ALA A 238 2.59 14.89 12.59
CA ALA A 238 3.89 14.35 12.98
C ALA A 238 4.27 14.64 14.44
N ARG A 239 3.71 15.71 15.05
CA ARG A 239 3.94 16.05 16.46
C ARG A 239 3.03 15.27 17.43
N VAL A 240 2.05 14.54 16.91
CA VAL A 240 1.11 13.74 17.70
C VAL A 240 1.63 12.32 17.80
N TRP A 241 2.03 11.85 18.99
CA TRP A 241 2.58 10.51 19.20
C TRP A 241 1.63 9.40 18.74
N ARG A 242 0.31 9.61 18.81
CA ARG A 242 -0.73 8.68 18.35
C ARG A 242 -0.63 8.39 16.85
N THR A 243 -0.15 9.36 16.07
CA THR A 243 0.16 9.14 14.64
C THR A 243 1.21 8.05 14.50
N TRP A 244 2.28 8.09 15.29
CA TRP A 244 3.38 7.13 15.21
C TRP A 244 3.00 5.75 15.76
N ALA A 245 2.13 5.70 16.76
CA ALA A 245 1.54 4.44 17.21
C ALA A 245 0.74 3.76 16.07
N LEU A 246 -0.09 4.51 15.35
CA LEU A 246 -0.84 4.01 14.20
C LEU A 246 0.08 3.67 13.00
N VAL A 247 1.16 4.43 12.78
CA VAL A 247 2.20 4.09 11.79
C VAL A 247 2.80 2.73 12.11
N TRP A 248 3.17 2.47 13.37
CA TRP A 248 3.76 1.20 13.79
C TRP A 248 2.81 0.02 13.59
N VAL A 249 1.54 0.17 13.99
CA VAL A 249 0.53 -0.88 13.78
C VAL A 249 0.29 -1.14 12.29
N TYR A 250 0.26 -0.08 11.48
CA TYR A 250 0.09 -0.23 10.02
C TYR A 250 1.35 -0.77 9.33
N PHE A 251 2.53 -0.47 9.86
CA PHE A 251 3.80 -1.10 9.46
C PHE A 251 3.75 -2.62 9.67
N THR A 252 3.23 -3.04 10.83
CA THR A 252 3.06 -4.45 11.16
C THR A 252 2.04 -5.14 10.25
N THR A 253 0.90 -4.50 9.98
CA THR A 253 -0.22 -5.17 9.32
C THR A 253 -0.24 -4.95 7.82
N PHE A 254 -0.22 -3.72 7.33
CA PHE A 254 -0.19 -3.47 5.88
C PHE A 254 1.21 -3.61 5.30
N GLY A 255 2.22 -3.12 6.00
CA GLY A 255 3.62 -3.38 5.65
C GLY A 255 3.90 -4.88 5.65
N GLY A 256 3.44 -5.59 6.68
CA GLY A 256 3.49 -7.06 6.76
C GLY A 256 2.75 -7.76 5.64
N PHE A 257 1.57 -7.26 5.24
CA PHE A 257 0.83 -7.79 4.09
C PHE A 257 1.64 -7.70 2.79
N ILE A 258 2.26 -6.55 2.52
CA ILE A 258 3.13 -6.36 1.35
C ILE A 258 4.36 -7.28 1.46
N ALA A 259 4.99 -7.31 2.63
CA ALA A 259 6.18 -8.13 2.90
C ALA A 259 5.92 -9.62 2.64
N LEU A 260 4.85 -10.18 3.20
CA LEU A 260 4.53 -11.59 3.01
C LEU A 260 4.06 -11.89 1.58
N THR A 261 3.35 -10.99 0.91
CA THR A 261 3.00 -11.18 -0.52
C THR A 261 4.26 -11.29 -1.38
N ALA A 262 5.32 -10.55 -1.07
CA ALA A 262 6.60 -10.64 -1.76
C ALA A 262 7.45 -11.85 -1.32
N TRP A 263 7.42 -12.22 -0.04
CA TRP A 263 8.29 -13.22 0.57
C TRP A 263 7.76 -14.65 0.50
N LEU A 264 6.45 -14.86 0.62
CA LEU A 264 5.84 -16.21 0.68
C LEU A 264 6.20 -17.10 -0.53
N PRO A 265 6.34 -16.63 -1.78
CA PRO A 265 6.82 -17.49 -2.86
C PRO A 265 8.19 -18.10 -2.56
N THR A 266 9.11 -17.30 -2.00
CA THR A 266 10.45 -17.75 -1.61
C THR A 266 10.38 -18.73 -0.43
N TYR A 267 9.51 -18.48 0.55
CA TYR A 267 9.25 -19.38 1.68
C TYR A 267 8.74 -20.75 1.23
N TRP A 268 7.70 -20.80 0.40
CA TRP A 268 7.12 -22.05 -0.08
C TRP A 268 8.10 -22.89 -0.92
N VAL A 269 8.87 -22.23 -1.78
CA VAL A 269 9.88 -22.91 -2.60
C VAL A 269 11.09 -23.33 -1.77
N GLY A 270 11.63 -22.42 -0.95
CA GLY A 270 12.87 -22.62 -0.21
C GLY A 270 12.75 -23.56 0.98
N PHE A 271 11.62 -23.53 1.70
CA PHE A 271 11.40 -24.35 2.90
C PHE A 271 10.76 -25.69 2.60
N TYR A 272 9.68 -25.71 1.79
CA TYR A 272 8.94 -26.93 1.48
C TYR A 272 9.25 -27.54 0.12
N GLY A 273 10.15 -26.98 -0.65
CA GLY A 273 10.50 -27.49 -1.99
C GLY A 273 9.36 -27.49 -3.00
N MET A 274 8.39 -26.58 -2.82
CA MET A 274 7.21 -26.52 -3.69
C MET A 274 7.55 -26.02 -5.10
N SER A 275 6.76 -26.46 -6.09
CA SER A 275 6.84 -25.87 -7.43
C SER A 275 6.46 -24.38 -7.39
N PRO A 276 7.02 -23.53 -8.25
CA PRO A 276 6.69 -22.11 -8.35
C PRO A 276 5.19 -21.84 -8.53
N ILE A 277 4.48 -22.69 -9.26
CA ILE A 277 3.03 -22.57 -9.48
C ILE A 277 2.27 -22.80 -8.16
N LYS A 278 2.58 -23.86 -7.41
CA LYS A 278 1.94 -24.14 -6.11
C LYS A 278 2.25 -23.04 -5.10
N ALA A 279 3.50 -22.58 -5.03
CA ALA A 279 3.92 -21.45 -4.22
C ALA A 279 3.16 -20.15 -4.55
N GLY A 280 2.98 -19.86 -5.84
CA GLY A 280 2.20 -18.73 -6.32
C GLY A 280 0.72 -18.81 -5.93
N LEU A 281 0.10 -19.99 -6.04
CA LEU A 281 -1.30 -20.21 -5.64
C LEU A 281 -1.50 -19.99 -4.13
N LEU A 282 -0.61 -20.53 -3.30
CA LEU A 282 -0.69 -20.34 -1.85
C LEU A 282 -0.45 -18.88 -1.44
N THR A 283 0.47 -18.20 -2.10
CA THR A 283 0.71 -16.77 -1.89
C THR A 283 -0.49 -15.93 -2.34
N ALA A 284 -1.12 -16.29 -3.45
CA ALA A 284 -2.34 -15.63 -3.91
C ALA A 284 -3.50 -15.85 -2.93
N LEU A 285 -3.67 -17.05 -2.40
CA LEU A 285 -4.68 -17.31 -1.37
C LEU A 285 -4.50 -16.35 -0.19
N TYR A 286 -3.27 -16.19 0.32
CA TYR A 286 -2.96 -15.23 1.37
C TYR A 286 -3.34 -13.79 0.99
N SER A 287 -2.83 -13.32 -0.15
CA SER A 287 -2.97 -11.92 -0.57
C SER A 287 -4.42 -11.55 -0.91
N LEU A 288 -5.14 -12.44 -1.58
CA LEU A 288 -6.55 -12.23 -1.92
C LEU A 288 -7.43 -12.28 -0.67
N LEU A 289 -7.19 -13.25 0.22
CA LEU A 289 -7.93 -13.36 1.48
C LEU A 289 -7.74 -12.11 2.34
N ALA A 290 -6.50 -11.64 2.53
CA ALA A 290 -6.21 -10.43 3.30
C ALA A 290 -6.91 -9.19 2.70
N SER A 291 -6.99 -9.11 1.37
CA SER A 291 -7.65 -8.00 0.67
C SER A 291 -9.17 -8.03 0.82
N VAL A 292 -9.79 -9.22 0.74
CA VAL A 292 -11.25 -9.37 0.84
C VAL A 292 -11.71 -9.24 2.29
N ILE A 293 -11.03 -9.86 3.24
CA ILE A 293 -11.41 -9.87 4.66
C ILE A 293 -11.30 -8.46 5.29
N ARG A 294 -10.55 -7.55 4.67
CA ARG A 294 -10.48 -6.13 5.06
C ARG A 294 -11.87 -5.48 5.09
N ILE A 295 -12.78 -5.89 4.20
CA ILE A 295 -14.17 -5.40 4.18
C ILE A 295 -14.87 -5.82 5.47
N GLY A 296 -14.71 -7.10 5.87
CA GLY A 296 -15.22 -7.63 7.15
C GLY A 296 -14.63 -6.89 8.35
N GLY A 297 -13.34 -6.54 8.29
CA GLY A 297 -12.67 -5.74 9.32
C GLY A 297 -13.30 -4.34 9.51
N GLY A 298 -13.71 -3.70 8.42
CA GLY A 298 -14.46 -2.45 8.46
C GLY A 298 -15.80 -2.60 9.18
N ILE A 299 -16.59 -3.61 8.81
CA ILE A 299 -17.88 -3.93 9.45
C ILE A 299 -17.68 -4.24 10.93
N LEU A 300 -16.70 -5.09 11.27
CA LEU A 300 -16.39 -5.44 12.65
C LEU A 300 -16.02 -4.21 13.49
N SER A 301 -15.23 -3.32 12.92
CA SER A 301 -14.87 -2.05 13.56
C SER A 301 -16.08 -1.14 13.81
N ASP A 302 -17.13 -1.23 13.00
CA ASP A 302 -18.35 -0.44 13.16
C ASP A 302 -19.33 -1.04 14.16
N THR A 303 -19.29 -2.35 14.37
CA THR A 303 -20.24 -3.09 15.23
C THR A 303 -19.75 -3.28 16.66
N LEU A 304 -18.44 -3.41 16.88
CA LEU A 304 -17.88 -3.59 18.21
C LEU A 304 -17.92 -2.27 19.02
N ARG A 305 -18.15 -2.39 20.32
CA ARG A 305 -17.92 -1.29 21.27
C ARG A 305 -16.44 -0.89 21.24
N GLU A 306 -16.14 0.42 21.21
CA GLU A 306 -14.76 0.92 20.98
C GLU A 306 -14.11 0.21 19.77
N GLY A 307 -14.88 0.18 18.65
CA GLY A 307 -14.70 -0.79 17.58
C GLY A 307 -13.34 -0.72 16.89
N GLY A 308 -12.72 0.46 16.78
CA GLY A 308 -11.39 0.58 16.17
C GLY A 308 -10.33 -0.17 17.00
N GLU A 309 -10.22 0.15 18.29
CA GLU A 309 -9.22 -0.42 19.19
C GLU A 309 -9.45 -1.91 19.42
N ASN A 310 -10.69 -2.32 19.72
CA ASN A 310 -11.01 -3.72 19.99
C ASN A 310 -10.84 -4.61 18.74
N THR A 311 -11.20 -4.10 17.56
CA THR A 311 -10.94 -4.80 16.30
C THR A 311 -9.43 -4.96 16.04
N ALA A 312 -8.64 -3.90 16.31
CA ALA A 312 -7.19 -3.97 16.17
C ALA A 312 -6.58 -4.99 17.15
N ILE A 313 -7.00 -5.01 18.42
CA ILE A 313 -6.54 -5.99 19.41
C ILE A 313 -6.86 -7.41 18.94
N LEU A 314 -8.13 -7.71 18.61
CA LEU A 314 -8.56 -9.03 18.17
C LEU A 314 -7.74 -9.48 16.93
N SER A 315 -7.60 -8.63 15.95
CA SER A 315 -6.88 -8.96 14.72
C SER A 315 -5.38 -9.18 14.93
N LEU A 316 -4.75 -8.40 15.82
CA LEU A 316 -3.35 -8.60 16.19
C LEU A 316 -3.14 -9.88 17.00
N LEU A 317 -4.10 -10.29 17.83
CA LEU A 317 -4.07 -11.61 18.52
C LEU A 317 -4.18 -12.75 17.50
N ILE A 318 -5.08 -12.66 16.52
CA ILE A 318 -5.18 -13.64 15.43
C ILE A 318 -3.86 -13.73 14.67
N MET A 319 -3.26 -12.60 14.33
CA MET A 319 -1.97 -12.52 13.67
C MET A 319 -0.85 -13.13 14.53
N LEU A 320 -0.84 -12.87 15.84
CA LEU A 320 0.12 -13.43 16.79
C LEU A 320 0.07 -14.95 16.80
N VAL A 321 -1.13 -15.54 16.90
CA VAL A 321 -1.32 -17.00 16.85
C VAL A 321 -0.76 -17.55 15.53
N GLY A 322 -1.14 -16.95 14.38
CA GLY A 322 -0.65 -17.39 13.08
C GLY A 322 0.88 -17.30 12.93
N SER A 323 1.52 -16.26 13.50
CA SER A 323 2.97 -16.12 13.44
C SER A 323 3.70 -17.17 14.30
N ILE A 324 3.16 -17.51 15.48
CA ILE A 324 3.71 -18.56 16.35
C ILE A 324 3.56 -19.92 15.66
N GLU A 325 2.40 -20.22 15.08
CA GLU A 325 2.16 -21.46 14.35
C GLU A 325 3.14 -21.63 13.20
N LEU A 326 3.35 -20.59 12.39
CA LEU A 326 4.30 -20.62 11.27
C LEU A 326 5.76 -20.81 11.71
N THR A 327 6.12 -20.35 12.89
CA THR A 327 7.47 -20.54 13.45
C THR A 327 7.75 -22.01 13.76
N GLY A 328 6.71 -22.79 14.13
CA GLY A 328 6.83 -24.22 14.47
C GLY A 328 6.39 -25.19 13.36
N ALA A 329 5.87 -24.68 12.23
CA ALA A 329 5.28 -25.55 11.19
C ALA A 329 6.37 -26.18 10.30
N GLU A 330 6.71 -27.44 10.56
CA GLU A 330 7.64 -28.21 9.72
C GLU A 330 6.96 -28.78 8.45
N GLN A 331 5.64 -28.97 8.46
CA GLN A 331 4.83 -29.46 7.34
C GLN A 331 3.95 -28.34 6.80
N TYR A 332 3.76 -28.29 5.48
CA TYR A 332 3.00 -27.21 4.86
C TYR A 332 1.51 -27.24 5.24
N GLU A 333 0.96 -28.41 5.55
CA GLU A 333 -0.40 -28.59 6.05
C GLU A 333 -0.63 -27.85 7.37
N LEU A 334 0.39 -27.80 8.23
CA LEU A 334 0.37 -27.05 9.49
C LEU A 334 0.66 -25.54 9.26
N ALA A 335 1.41 -25.20 8.22
CA ALA A 335 1.67 -23.80 7.90
C ALA A 335 0.47 -23.10 7.27
N LEU A 336 -0.42 -23.81 6.59
CA LEU A 336 -1.55 -23.22 5.88
C LEU A 336 -2.55 -22.49 6.80
N PRO A 337 -3.00 -23.07 7.93
CA PRO A 337 -3.82 -22.35 8.91
C PRO A 337 -3.11 -21.08 9.42
N GLY A 338 -1.81 -21.15 9.72
CA GLY A 338 -1.03 -20.00 10.16
C GLY A 338 -1.02 -18.86 9.13
N VAL A 339 -0.85 -19.19 7.85
CA VAL A 339 -0.91 -18.19 6.75
C VAL A 339 -2.32 -17.60 6.63
N ILE A 340 -3.37 -18.40 6.81
CA ILE A 340 -4.76 -17.92 6.81
C ILE A 340 -5.01 -16.96 7.98
N LEU A 341 -4.52 -17.30 9.17
CA LEU A 341 -4.62 -16.44 10.35
C LEU A 341 -3.84 -15.13 10.15
N MET A 342 -2.64 -15.18 9.58
CA MET A 342 -1.90 -13.98 9.21
C MET A 342 -2.68 -13.10 8.24
N ALA A 343 -3.26 -13.69 7.18
CA ALA A 343 -4.07 -12.95 6.21
C ALA A 343 -5.29 -12.30 6.86
N ALA A 344 -5.99 -13.05 7.72
CA ALA A 344 -7.16 -12.57 8.45
C ALA A 344 -6.78 -11.43 9.41
N GLY A 345 -5.79 -11.63 10.26
CA GLY A 345 -5.35 -10.63 11.23
C GLY A 345 -4.89 -9.34 10.56
N MET A 346 -4.05 -9.44 9.53
CA MET A 346 -3.57 -8.27 8.78
C MET A 346 -4.69 -7.55 8.04
N GLY A 347 -5.55 -8.29 7.34
CA GLY A 347 -6.65 -7.72 6.56
C GLY A 347 -7.63 -6.96 7.46
N ILE A 348 -8.08 -7.55 8.57
CA ILE A 348 -9.00 -6.93 9.53
C ILE A 348 -8.37 -5.68 10.16
N CYS A 349 -7.12 -5.79 10.64
CA CYS A 349 -6.44 -4.67 11.30
C CYS A 349 -6.22 -3.48 10.36
N ASN A 350 -5.94 -3.71 9.08
CA ASN A 350 -5.79 -2.67 8.08
C ASN A 350 -7.02 -1.75 7.96
N ALA A 351 -8.23 -2.26 8.18
CA ALA A 351 -9.44 -1.46 8.22
C ALA A 351 -9.55 -0.70 9.56
N ALA A 352 -9.27 -1.38 10.69
CA ALA A 352 -9.33 -0.80 12.02
C ALA A 352 -8.41 0.41 12.18
N VAL A 353 -7.16 0.33 11.68
CA VAL A 353 -6.19 1.44 11.75
C VAL A 353 -6.71 2.69 11.07
N PHE A 354 -7.28 2.60 9.86
CA PHE A 354 -7.80 3.77 9.16
C PHE A 354 -9.07 4.34 9.79
N LYS A 355 -9.83 3.55 10.56
CA LYS A 355 -10.90 4.06 11.41
C LYS A 355 -10.35 4.83 12.60
N LEU A 356 -9.24 4.38 13.20
CA LEU A 356 -8.60 5.04 14.33
C LEU A 356 -7.95 6.38 13.94
N VAL A 357 -7.44 6.54 12.73
CA VAL A 357 -6.78 7.79 12.30
C VAL A 357 -7.60 9.05 12.60
N PRO A 358 -8.85 9.20 12.15
CA PRO A 358 -9.65 10.40 12.47
C PRO A 358 -10.08 10.48 13.94
N GLN A 359 -10.12 9.38 14.66
CA GLN A 359 -10.50 9.32 16.07
C GLN A 359 -9.36 9.78 16.99
N GLU A 360 -8.13 9.44 16.63
CA GLU A 360 -6.94 9.68 17.44
C GLU A 360 -6.18 10.97 17.05
N VAL A 361 -6.36 11.45 15.82
CA VAL A 361 -5.69 12.64 15.29
C VAL A 361 -6.69 13.55 14.56
N PRO A 362 -7.80 13.98 15.21
CA PRO A 362 -8.86 14.75 14.56
C PRO A 362 -8.39 16.11 14.02
N GLN A 363 -7.35 16.70 14.63
CA GLN A 363 -6.80 18.01 14.25
C GLN A 363 -6.01 17.99 12.93
N ALA A 364 -5.58 16.81 12.43
CA ALA A 364 -4.77 16.70 11.21
C ALA A 364 -4.94 15.32 10.52
N VAL A 365 -6.19 14.92 10.28
CA VAL A 365 -6.56 13.60 9.75
C VAL A 365 -5.84 13.26 8.45
N GLY A 366 -5.79 14.20 7.50
CA GLY A 366 -5.13 13.99 6.21
C GLY A 366 -3.62 13.76 6.34
N GLY A 367 -2.95 14.56 7.19
CA GLY A 367 -1.54 14.39 7.48
C GLY A 367 -1.22 13.07 8.19
N ALA A 368 -2.03 12.69 9.18
CA ALA A 368 -1.89 11.41 9.88
C ALA A 368 -2.10 10.22 8.93
N ALA A 369 -3.12 10.27 8.06
CA ALA A 369 -3.35 9.25 7.05
C ALA A 369 -2.19 9.14 6.06
N GLY A 370 -1.55 10.26 5.72
CA GLY A 370 -0.35 10.30 4.88
C GLY A 370 0.85 9.58 5.53
N TRP A 371 1.13 9.85 6.80
CA TRP A 371 2.19 9.15 7.55
C TRP A 371 1.90 7.66 7.72
N VAL A 372 0.68 7.33 8.16
CA VAL A 372 0.26 5.94 8.35
C VAL A 372 0.31 5.16 7.04
N GLY A 373 -0.24 5.71 5.95
CA GLY A 373 -0.25 5.06 4.64
C GLY A 373 1.12 4.96 3.97
N GLY A 374 2.00 5.94 4.21
CA GLY A 374 3.36 5.98 3.67
C GLY A 374 4.33 5.13 4.49
N LEU A 375 4.67 5.58 5.70
CA LEU A 375 5.65 4.90 6.54
C LEU A 375 5.16 3.56 7.08
N GLY A 376 3.85 3.39 7.31
CA GLY A 376 3.32 2.08 7.63
C GLY A 376 3.57 1.06 6.52
N ALA A 377 3.38 1.42 5.25
CA ALA A 377 3.68 0.52 4.13
C ALA A 377 5.19 0.19 4.00
N PHE A 378 6.08 0.95 4.64
CA PHE A 378 7.53 0.70 4.62
C PHE A 378 7.91 -0.67 5.24
N GLY A 379 7.05 -1.26 6.06
CA GLY A 379 7.20 -2.66 6.51
C GLY A 379 7.38 -3.64 5.36
N GLY A 380 6.77 -3.37 4.21
CA GLY A 380 6.95 -4.17 2.99
C GLY A 380 8.40 -4.24 2.49
N PHE A 381 9.19 -3.20 2.75
CA PHE A 381 10.61 -3.18 2.46
C PHE A 381 11.46 -3.73 3.62
N ALA A 382 11.15 -3.38 4.86
CA ALA A 382 12.01 -3.68 6.01
C ALA A 382 11.88 -5.13 6.51
N ILE A 383 10.71 -5.75 6.39
CA ILE A 383 10.44 -7.08 6.96
C ILE A 383 11.12 -8.22 6.19
N PRO A 384 11.07 -8.30 4.83
CA PRO A 384 11.68 -9.43 4.13
C PRO A 384 13.18 -9.59 4.34
N PRO A 385 14.02 -8.53 4.39
CA PRO A 385 15.41 -8.66 4.78
C PRO A 385 15.60 -9.18 6.21
N ALA A 386 14.75 -8.77 7.17
CA ALA A 386 14.81 -9.28 8.54
C ALA A 386 14.49 -10.78 8.60
N MET A 387 13.53 -11.26 7.81
CA MET A 387 13.25 -12.70 7.68
C MET A 387 14.39 -13.44 6.97
N ALA A 388 14.97 -12.84 5.93
CA ALA A 388 16.08 -13.42 5.18
C ALA A 388 17.36 -13.54 6.03
N PHE A 389 17.56 -12.66 7.00
CA PHE A 389 18.66 -12.76 7.96
C PHE A 389 18.58 -14.09 8.75
N ALA A 390 17.39 -14.47 9.19
CA ALA A 390 17.21 -15.77 9.85
C ALA A 390 17.56 -16.95 8.92
N VAL A 391 17.25 -16.85 7.63
CA VAL A 391 17.60 -17.86 6.63
C VAL A 391 19.13 -17.93 6.42
N GLN A 392 19.78 -16.77 6.43
CA GLN A 392 21.24 -16.71 6.27
C GLN A 392 21.98 -17.39 7.43
N ASP A 393 21.50 -17.21 8.67
CA ASP A 393 22.16 -17.72 9.87
C ASP A 393 21.80 -19.19 10.18
N LEU A 394 20.54 -19.58 9.94
CA LEU A 394 19.97 -20.86 10.36
C LEU A 394 19.67 -21.81 9.18
N GLY A 395 20.03 -21.40 7.94
CA GLY A 395 19.76 -22.18 6.74
C GLY A 395 18.26 -22.39 6.54
N THR A 396 17.87 -23.58 6.10
CA THR A 396 16.47 -23.90 5.78
C THR A 396 15.49 -23.66 6.95
N ARG A 397 15.91 -23.93 8.20
CA ARG A 397 15.09 -23.63 9.39
C ARG A 397 14.79 -22.15 9.57
N GLY A 398 15.66 -21.28 9.06
CA GLY A 398 15.49 -19.83 9.11
C GLY A 398 14.22 -19.33 8.41
N TYR A 399 13.68 -20.08 7.44
CA TYR A 399 12.42 -19.73 6.80
C TYR A 399 11.23 -19.74 7.78
N ALA A 400 11.15 -20.73 8.67
CA ALA A 400 10.12 -20.79 9.71
C ALA A 400 10.43 -19.81 10.85
N ILE A 401 11.66 -19.80 11.35
CA ILE A 401 12.09 -18.93 12.47
C ILE A 401 11.97 -17.45 12.11
N GLY A 402 12.10 -17.07 10.83
CA GLY A 402 11.89 -15.71 10.37
C GLY A 402 10.51 -15.13 10.76
N PHE A 403 9.48 -15.97 10.98
CA PHE A 403 8.18 -15.52 11.45
C PHE A 403 8.18 -15.01 12.90
N VAL A 404 9.22 -15.24 13.70
CA VAL A 404 9.43 -14.57 14.99
C VAL A 404 9.42 -13.05 14.84
N THR A 405 9.87 -12.52 13.68
CA THR A 405 9.74 -11.10 13.35
C THR A 405 8.30 -10.63 13.49
N PHE A 406 7.34 -11.39 12.96
CA PHE A 406 5.92 -11.03 13.07
C PHE A 406 5.36 -11.23 14.48
N THR A 407 5.86 -12.22 15.23
CA THR A 407 5.53 -12.39 16.65
C THR A 407 5.92 -11.14 17.45
N PHE A 408 7.16 -10.64 17.26
CA PHE A 408 7.61 -9.40 17.88
C PHE A 408 6.79 -8.18 17.45
N LEU A 409 6.53 -8.04 16.14
CA LEU A 409 5.74 -6.95 15.60
C LEU A 409 4.29 -6.97 16.11
N ALA A 410 3.66 -8.15 16.22
CA ALA A 410 2.31 -8.29 16.74
C ALA A 410 2.25 -7.92 18.23
N LEU A 411 3.18 -8.42 19.05
CA LEU A 411 3.25 -8.10 20.49
C LEU A 411 3.50 -6.60 20.72
N SER A 412 4.44 -6.01 20.01
CA SER A 412 4.73 -4.56 20.13
C SER A 412 3.55 -3.71 19.65
N SER A 413 2.85 -4.12 18.58
CA SER A 413 1.64 -3.45 18.10
C SER A 413 0.47 -3.58 19.06
N LEU A 414 0.30 -4.74 19.71
CA LEU A 414 -0.68 -4.93 20.80
C LEU A 414 -0.39 -3.97 21.96
N GLY A 415 0.88 -3.84 22.36
CA GLY A 415 1.30 -2.87 23.36
C GLY A 415 0.96 -1.42 22.95
N MET A 416 1.23 -1.05 21.70
CA MET A 416 0.89 0.29 21.18
C MET A 416 -0.62 0.56 21.19
N ILE A 417 -1.44 -0.38 20.74
CA ILE A 417 -2.91 -0.23 20.76
C ILE A 417 -3.43 -0.20 22.20
N TRP A 418 -2.85 -1.00 23.10
CA TRP A 418 -3.21 -0.97 24.51
C TRP A 418 -2.91 0.40 25.15
N VAL A 419 -1.71 0.94 24.93
CA VAL A 419 -1.34 2.29 25.39
C VAL A 419 -2.27 3.35 24.78
N LEU A 420 -2.55 3.26 23.47
CA LEU A 420 -3.42 4.20 22.77
C LEU A 420 -4.84 4.19 23.35
N LYS A 421 -5.38 3.02 23.67
CA LYS A 421 -6.73 2.83 24.21
C LYS A 421 -6.88 3.42 25.63
N TYR A 422 -5.90 3.19 26.51
CA TYR A 422 -5.99 3.58 27.91
C TYR A 422 -5.34 4.94 28.25
N THR A 423 -4.64 5.55 27.29
CA THR A 423 -4.15 6.92 27.49
C THR A 423 -5.27 7.92 27.24
N PRO A 424 -5.59 8.81 28.23
CA PRO A 424 -6.62 9.82 28.05
C PRO A 424 -6.42 10.62 26.77
N LYS A 425 -7.50 10.79 26.00
CA LYS A 425 -7.49 11.74 24.89
C LYS A 425 -7.31 13.12 25.51
N THR A 426 -6.17 13.78 25.27
CA THR A 426 -5.93 15.16 25.72
C THR A 426 -7.14 15.98 25.27
N ALA A 427 -7.86 16.53 26.23
CA ALA A 427 -8.99 17.42 25.97
C ALA A 427 -8.51 18.48 24.98
N GLU A 428 -9.20 18.64 23.86
CA GLU A 428 -8.96 19.74 22.94
C GLU A 428 -8.84 21.02 23.79
N PRO A 429 -7.82 21.88 23.57
CA PRO A 429 -7.97 23.24 23.99
C PRO A 429 -9.25 23.71 23.27
N ARG A 430 -10.34 23.87 24.02
CA ARG A 430 -11.53 24.56 23.52
C ARG A 430 -10.99 25.89 23.00
N LEU A 431 -10.87 26.01 21.68
CA LEU A 431 -10.84 27.31 21.04
C LEU A 431 -12.16 27.95 21.52
N SER A 432 -12.06 28.73 22.59
CA SER A 432 -13.11 29.62 22.96
C SER A 432 -13.30 30.50 21.71
N LEU A 433 -14.36 30.22 20.98
CA LEU A 433 -15.03 31.20 20.17
C LEU A 433 -15.49 32.32 21.13
N ALA A 434 -14.52 33.15 21.56
CA ALA A 434 -14.79 34.50 21.97
C ALA A 434 -15.22 35.19 20.67
N VAL A 435 -16.45 34.93 20.27
CA VAL A 435 -17.19 35.85 19.45
C VAL A 435 -17.15 37.16 20.20
N ALA A 436 -16.32 38.07 19.72
CA ALA A 436 -16.38 39.46 20.07
C ALA A 436 -17.79 39.93 19.65
N VAL A 437 -18.75 39.75 20.54
CA VAL A 437 -19.97 40.54 20.53
C VAL A 437 -19.48 41.94 20.83
N GLY A 438 -19.23 42.69 19.76
CA GLY A 438 -19.06 44.13 19.82
C GLY A 438 -20.25 44.71 20.56
N LYS A 439 -20.04 45.14 21.80
CA LYS A 439 -20.90 46.08 22.44
C LYS A 439 -20.87 47.37 21.62
N ASP A 440 -21.82 47.48 20.74
CA ASP A 440 -22.21 48.77 20.22
C ASP A 440 -23.09 49.42 21.34
N THR A 441 -22.41 50.10 22.22
CA THR A 441 -23.07 51.03 23.15
C THR A 441 -23.28 52.31 22.36
N GLY A 442 -24.53 52.49 21.93
CA GLY A 442 -24.98 53.79 21.50
C GLY A 442 -24.73 54.85 22.53
N ARG A 443 -24.31 55.98 22.06
CA ARG A 443 -24.49 57.29 22.64
C ARG A 443 -24.70 58.31 21.53
N ASP A 444 -25.86 58.92 21.69
CA ASP A 444 -26.32 60.23 21.20
C ASP A 444 -26.56 60.36 19.67
#